data_9d2a2b2af8077ae7bd292f10ce3e77b5
#
_entry.id   9d2a2b2af8077ae7bd292f10ce3e77b5
#
_cell.length_a   1.000
_cell.length_b   1.000
_cell.length_c   1.000
_cell.angle_alpha   90.00
_cell.angle_beta   90.00
_cell.angle_gamma   90.00
#
_symmetry.space_group_name_H-M   'P 1'
#
loop_
_entity.id
_entity.type
_entity.pdbx_description
1 polymer ?
#
loop_
_entity_poly.entity_id
_entity_poly.type
_entity_poly.pdbx_seq_one_letter_code
_entity_poly.pdbx_strand_id
1 'polypeptide(L)'
;MIILVGSKIDQISIQGSLGKPEYSYFFLLKDFLPALEQMGRVIMVRSAEEVESLYAQHSSAGEEVVFLSFSPPHQAPLGLACPTVVVFAWEFDTLPTVAWDGIQQNDWRYALAQLQGAICTSTETSTLVAQATLPGFPVAAMPAAIWDRYAP
;
A
#
# COMPACT_ATOMS: atom_id res chain seq x y z
N MET A 1 -4.05 -14.07 -11.27
CA MET A 1 -3.71 -12.67 -10.90
C MET A 1 -2.33 -12.63 -10.26
N ILE A 2 -1.55 -11.65 -10.63
CA ILE A 2 -0.23 -11.37 -10.04
C ILE A 2 -0.39 -10.21 -9.06
N ILE A 3 0.06 -10.42 -7.83
CA ILE A 3 0.01 -9.41 -6.77
C ILE A 3 1.45 -9.05 -6.40
N LEU A 4 1.88 -7.87 -6.83
CA LEU A 4 3.17 -7.32 -6.43
C LEU A 4 3.01 -6.63 -5.08
N VAL A 5 3.91 -6.89 -4.14
CA VAL A 5 3.86 -6.30 -2.81
C VAL A 5 5.20 -5.73 -2.42
N GLY A 6 5.19 -4.56 -1.81
CA GLY A 6 6.41 -3.93 -1.34
C GLY A 6 6.17 -2.96 -0.20
N SER A 7 7.19 -2.77 0.60
CA SER A 7 7.30 -1.72 1.60
C SER A 7 8.68 -1.09 1.49
N LYS A 8 8.89 0.06 2.12
CA LYS A 8 10.22 0.70 2.13
C LYS A 8 11.29 -0.14 2.82
N ILE A 9 10.88 -1.08 3.67
CA ILE A 9 11.77 -1.93 4.43
C ILE A 9 11.58 -3.36 3.98
N ASP A 10 12.66 -4.01 3.58
CA ASP A 10 12.71 -5.43 3.32
C ASP A 10 13.25 -6.19 4.54
N GLN A 11 13.27 -7.52 4.44
CA GLN A 11 13.74 -8.38 5.51
C GLN A 11 15.23 -8.15 5.85
N ILE A 12 16.02 -7.63 4.93
CA ILE A 12 17.44 -7.38 5.12
C ILE A 12 17.69 -6.10 5.93
N SER A 13 16.89 -5.07 5.67
CA SER A 13 17.05 -3.75 6.29
C SER A 13 16.29 -3.58 7.62
N ILE A 14 15.50 -4.58 8.02
CA ILE A 14 14.60 -4.47 9.19
C ILE A 14 15.33 -4.17 10.50
N GLN A 15 16.50 -4.74 10.72
CA GLN A 15 17.26 -4.53 11.96
C GLN A 15 17.73 -3.09 12.11
N GLY A 16 18.10 -2.44 11.01
CA GLY A 16 18.48 -1.02 11.00
C GLY A 16 17.31 -0.05 11.10
N SER A 17 16.08 -0.56 11.07
CA SER A 17 14.86 0.24 11.02
C SER A 17 14.04 0.17 12.29
N LEU A 18 14.53 -0.51 13.33
CA LEU A 18 13.90 -0.58 14.65
C LEU A 18 13.55 0.82 15.16
N GLY A 19 12.29 1.02 15.53
CA GLY A 19 11.79 2.30 16.03
C GLY A 19 11.46 3.35 14.96
N LYS A 20 11.65 3.04 13.67
CA LYS A 20 11.21 3.92 12.59
C LYS A 20 9.77 3.60 12.17
N PRO A 21 8.99 4.57 11.67
CA PRO A 21 7.61 4.34 11.22
C PRO A 21 7.50 3.23 10.15
N GLU A 22 8.49 3.12 9.28
CA GLU A 22 8.53 2.13 8.21
C GLU A 22 8.58 0.68 8.72
N TYR A 23 9.08 0.48 9.94
CA TYR A 23 9.20 -0.84 10.56
C TYR A 23 7.84 -1.54 10.70
N SER A 24 6.80 -0.80 11.10
CA SER A 24 5.46 -1.35 11.27
C SER A 24 4.84 -1.80 9.95
N TYR A 25 5.16 -1.15 8.84
CA TYR A 25 4.63 -1.51 7.53
C TYR A 25 5.16 -2.84 7.01
N PHE A 26 6.39 -3.20 7.35
CA PHE A 26 6.91 -4.54 7.03
C PHE A 26 6.09 -5.64 7.70
N PHE A 27 5.73 -5.46 8.97
CA PHE A 27 4.89 -6.42 9.69
C PHE A 27 3.46 -6.44 9.17
N LEU A 28 2.92 -5.28 8.82
CA LEU A 28 1.60 -5.21 8.20
C LEU A 28 1.57 -6.02 6.90
N LEU A 29 2.57 -5.86 6.05
CA LEU A 29 2.72 -6.63 4.82
C LEU A 29 2.76 -8.13 5.13
N LYS A 30 3.57 -8.55 6.09
CA LYS A 30 3.67 -9.97 6.50
C LYS A 30 2.34 -10.53 6.98
N ASP A 31 1.56 -9.75 7.69
CA ASP A 31 0.24 -10.17 8.18
C ASP A 31 -0.77 -10.35 7.04
N PHE A 32 -0.65 -9.60 5.96
CA PHE A 32 -1.51 -9.74 4.79
C PHE A 32 -1.10 -10.88 3.85
N LEU A 33 0.17 -11.32 3.85
CA LEU A 33 0.68 -12.30 2.90
C LEU A 33 -0.16 -13.57 2.79
N PRO A 34 -0.55 -14.25 3.90
CA PRO A 34 -1.30 -15.51 3.78
C PRO A 34 -2.63 -15.36 3.05
N ALA A 35 -3.32 -14.24 3.26
CA ALA A 35 -4.58 -13.95 2.56
C ALA A 35 -4.35 -13.63 1.09
N LEU A 36 -3.31 -12.86 0.77
CA LEU A 36 -2.97 -12.50 -0.60
C LEU A 36 -2.54 -13.72 -1.42
N GLU A 37 -1.82 -14.66 -0.81
CA GLU A 37 -1.40 -15.91 -1.47
C GLU A 37 -2.58 -16.81 -1.85
N GLN A 38 -3.70 -16.68 -1.17
CA GLN A 38 -4.94 -17.37 -1.53
C GLN A 38 -5.65 -16.71 -2.73
N MET A 39 -5.37 -15.44 -3.00
CA MET A 39 -6.01 -14.68 -4.08
C MET A 39 -5.25 -14.77 -5.40
N GLY A 40 -3.94 -14.98 -5.35
CA GLY A 40 -3.11 -15.00 -6.53
C GLY A 40 -1.65 -15.28 -6.21
N ARG A 41 -0.82 -15.15 -7.24
CA ARG A 41 0.64 -15.29 -7.07
C ARG A 41 1.21 -13.99 -6.53
N VAL A 42 1.84 -14.05 -5.37
CA VAL A 42 2.46 -12.90 -4.70
C VAL A 42 3.94 -12.84 -5.05
N ILE A 43 4.42 -11.66 -5.46
CA ILE A 43 5.82 -11.39 -5.75
C ILE A 43 6.25 -10.18 -4.94
N MET A 44 7.29 -10.35 -4.11
CA MET A 44 7.91 -9.26 -3.37
C MET A 44 8.73 -8.38 -4.29
N VAL A 45 8.56 -7.06 -4.20
CA VAL A 45 9.32 -6.08 -4.99
C VAL A 45 10.02 -5.07 -4.09
N ARG A 46 11.10 -4.49 -4.58
CA ARG A 46 11.96 -3.57 -3.82
C ARG A 46 12.04 -2.16 -4.40
N SER A 47 11.61 -1.97 -5.64
CA SER A 47 11.71 -0.68 -6.34
C SER A 47 10.57 -0.47 -7.31
N ALA A 48 10.32 0.79 -7.66
CA ALA A 48 9.33 1.15 -8.67
C ALA A 48 9.71 0.57 -10.04
N GLU A 49 10.99 0.53 -10.37
CA GLU A 49 11.49 -0.03 -11.63
C GLU A 49 11.19 -1.52 -11.72
N GLU A 50 11.34 -2.26 -10.62
CA GLU A 50 10.99 -3.68 -10.56
C GLU A 50 9.49 -3.89 -10.74
N VAL A 51 8.65 -3.05 -10.13
CA VAL A 51 7.19 -3.09 -10.34
C VAL A 51 6.85 -2.93 -11.81
N GLU A 52 7.38 -1.91 -12.46
CA GLU A 52 7.09 -1.64 -13.88
C GLU A 52 7.61 -2.75 -14.80
N SER A 53 8.78 -3.31 -14.52
CA SER A 53 9.34 -4.42 -15.28
C SER A 53 8.47 -5.68 -15.18
N LEU A 54 8.06 -6.05 -13.98
CA LEU A 54 7.19 -7.21 -13.77
C LEU A 54 5.78 -6.97 -14.33
N TYR A 55 5.27 -5.75 -14.21
CA TYR A 55 4.00 -5.39 -14.81
C TYR A 55 4.02 -5.57 -16.33
N ALA A 56 5.05 -5.04 -16.99
CA ALA A 56 5.20 -5.19 -18.44
C ALA A 56 5.28 -6.67 -18.87
N GLN A 57 6.04 -7.47 -18.12
CA GLN A 57 6.23 -8.90 -18.38
C GLN A 57 4.91 -9.67 -18.27
N HIS A 58 4.22 -9.53 -17.14
CA HIS A 58 3.03 -10.32 -16.85
C HIS A 58 1.78 -9.82 -17.59
N SER A 59 1.61 -8.51 -17.74
CA SER A 59 0.47 -7.96 -18.50
C SER A 59 0.56 -8.31 -19.99
N SER A 60 1.75 -8.33 -20.58
CA SER A 60 1.92 -8.76 -21.97
C SER A 60 1.62 -10.25 -22.17
N ALA A 61 1.70 -11.05 -21.12
CA ALA A 61 1.28 -12.46 -21.12
C ALA A 61 -0.22 -12.64 -20.84
N GLY A 62 -1.00 -11.55 -20.73
CA GLY A 62 -2.43 -11.59 -20.50
C GLY A 62 -2.83 -11.76 -19.03
N GLU A 63 -1.91 -11.62 -18.09
CA GLU A 63 -2.19 -11.73 -16.66
C GLU A 63 -2.63 -10.39 -16.08
N GLU A 64 -3.60 -10.42 -15.15
CA GLU A 64 -3.94 -9.26 -14.34
C GLU A 64 -2.85 -9.04 -13.29
N VAL A 65 -2.42 -7.78 -13.14
CA VAL A 65 -1.36 -7.40 -12.22
C VAL A 65 -1.80 -6.20 -11.39
N VAL A 66 -1.57 -6.25 -10.09
CA VAL A 66 -1.78 -5.13 -9.15
C VAL A 66 -0.56 -5.00 -8.25
N PHE A 67 -0.20 -3.77 -7.92
CA PHE A 67 0.83 -3.48 -6.94
C PHE A 67 0.19 -2.95 -5.65
N LEU A 68 0.49 -3.59 -4.52
CA LEU A 68 0.12 -3.14 -3.19
C LEU A 68 1.33 -2.50 -2.52
N SER A 69 1.27 -1.19 -2.34
CA SER A 69 2.31 -0.44 -1.63
C SER A 69 1.94 -0.33 -0.15
N PHE A 70 2.69 -1.01 0.68
CA PHE A 70 2.53 -0.95 2.14
C PHE A 70 3.31 0.24 2.66
N SER A 71 2.69 1.39 2.64
CA SER A 71 3.31 2.68 2.98
C SER A 71 2.23 3.73 3.25
N PRO A 72 2.56 4.84 3.94
CA PRO A 72 1.68 6.01 3.91
C PRO A 72 1.51 6.51 2.47
N PRO A 73 0.38 7.15 2.13
CA PRO A 73 0.13 7.60 0.76
C PRO A 73 1.25 8.44 0.14
N HIS A 74 1.87 9.34 0.91
CA HIS A 74 2.94 10.22 0.41
C HIS A 74 4.25 9.49 0.09
N GLN A 75 4.40 8.25 0.52
CA GLN A 75 5.59 7.43 0.27
C GLN A 75 5.37 6.35 -0.79
N ALA A 76 4.15 6.18 -1.26
CA ALA A 76 3.85 5.25 -2.34
C ALA A 76 4.48 5.77 -3.66
N PRO A 77 5.00 4.88 -4.51
CA PRO A 77 5.40 5.30 -5.86
C PRO A 77 4.17 5.78 -6.63
N LEU A 78 4.28 6.95 -7.25
CA LEU A 78 3.19 7.54 -8.03
C LEU A 78 3.51 7.50 -9.53
N GLY A 79 2.47 7.51 -10.35
CA GLY A 79 2.61 7.58 -11.81
C GLY A 79 3.08 6.28 -12.46
N LEU A 80 2.94 5.15 -11.80
CA LEU A 80 3.26 3.85 -12.39
C LEU A 80 2.21 3.43 -13.42
N ALA A 81 2.62 2.71 -14.45
CA ALA A 81 1.70 2.06 -15.39
C ALA A 81 0.94 0.92 -14.69
N CYS A 82 1.59 0.23 -13.76
CA CYS A 82 0.96 -0.79 -12.94
C CYS A 82 -0.11 -0.18 -12.03
N PRO A 83 -1.35 -0.69 -12.04
CA PRO A 83 -2.36 -0.27 -11.06
C PRO A 83 -1.82 -0.44 -9.63
N THR A 84 -1.86 0.65 -8.86
CA THR A 84 -1.25 0.70 -7.53
C THR A 84 -2.30 1.05 -6.48
N VAL A 85 -2.37 0.21 -5.45
CA VAL A 85 -3.23 0.39 -4.28
C VAL A 85 -2.32 0.59 -3.07
N VAL A 86 -2.56 1.65 -2.30
CA VAL A 86 -1.82 1.88 -1.07
C VAL A 86 -2.49 1.14 0.10
N VAL A 87 -1.69 0.51 0.94
CA VAL A 87 -2.17 -0.18 2.16
C VAL A 87 -1.51 0.50 3.36
N PHE A 88 -2.31 1.12 4.22
CA PHE A 88 -1.76 1.90 5.31
C PHE A 88 -2.64 1.93 6.56
N ALA A 89 -2.00 2.25 7.68
CA ALA A 89 -2.62 2.53 8.97
C ALA A 89 -2.47 4.02 9.29
N TRP A 90 -3.51 4.60 9.90
CA TRP A 90 -3.49 5.99 10.34
C TRP A 90 -4.31 6.11 11.63
N GLU A 91 -3.77 6.80 12.61
CA GLU A 91 -4.34 6.84 13.96
C GLU A 91 -4.94 8.20 14.32
N PHE A 92 -4.90 9.16 13.40
CA PHE A 92 -5.43 10.50 13.63
C PHE A 92 -6.79 10.68 12.96
N ASP A 93 -7.53 11.69 13.40
CA ASP A 93 -8.87 12.02 12.90
C ASP A 93 -8.88 12.93 11.66
N THR A 94 -7.70 13.34 11.20
CA THR A 94 -7.52 14.13 9.98
C THR A 94 -6.38 13.58 9.15
N LEU A 95 -6.50 13.68 7.82
CA LEU A 95 -5.41 13.34 6.90
C LEU A 95 -4.50 14.55 6.67
N PRO A 96 -3.20 14.34 6.41
CA PRO A 96 -2.32 15.42 5.98
C PRO A 96 -2.78 16.03 4.66
N THR A 97 -3.08 17.33 4.67
CA THR A 97 -3.56 18.08 3.50
C THR A 97 -2.67 19.28 3.17
N VAL A 98 -1.43 19.26 3.61
CA VAL A 98 -0.43 20.30 3.36
C VAL A 98 0.79 19.66 2.71
N ALA A 99 1.29 20.27 1.65
CA ALA A 99 2.52 19.85 1.00
C ALA A 99 3.75 20.31 1.81
N TRP A 100 3.96 19.68 2.99
CA TRP A 100 5.10 20.05 3.84
C TRP A 100 6.42 19.83 3.08
N ASP A 101 7.43 20.61 3.44
CA ASP A 101 8.72 20.65 2.75
C ASP A 101 8.65 20.99 1.27
N GLY A 102 7.54 21.60 0.80
CA GLY A 102 7.32 21.93 -0.58
C GLY A 102 7.14 20.73 -1.50
N ILE A 103 6.93 19.55 -0.95
CA ILE A 103 6.75 18.29 -1.71
C ILE A 103 5.26 18.05 -1.90
N GLN A 104 4.80 18.11 -3.15
CA GLN A 104 3.38 18.04 -3.50
C GLN A 104 2.71 16.75 -3.03
N GLN A 105 3.39 15.60 -3.13
CA GLN A 105 2.83 14.31 -2.71
C GLN A 105 2.67 14.19 -1.19
N ASN A 106 3.23 15.08 -0.39
CA ASN A 106 3.00 15.13 1.04
C ASN A 106 1.59 15.61 1.39
N ASP A 107 0.91 16.33 0.50
CA ASP A 107 -0.54 16.48 0.56
C ASP A 107 -1.17 15.14 0.11
N TRP A 108 -1.79 14.42 1.03
CA TRP A 108 -2.32 13.09 0.75
C TRP A 108 -3.48 13.11 -0.24
N ARG A 109 -4.19 14.23 -0.40
CA ARG A 109 -5.20 14.37 -1.44
C ARG A 109 -4.58 14.25 -2.83
N TYR A 110 -3.40 14.85 -3.03
CA TYR A 110 -2.66 14.71 -4.27
C TYR A 110 -2.15 13.29 -4.47
N ALA A 111 -1.52 12.69 -3.45
CA ALA A 111 -1.01 11.33 -3.55
C ALA A 111 -2.12 10.32 -3.85
N LEU A 112 -3.23 10.37 -3.13
CA LEU A 112 -4.36 9.47 -3.33
C LEU A 112 -4.99 9.63 -4.72
N ALA A 113 -5.04 10.84 -5.26
CA ALA A 113 -5.56 11.09 -6.60
C ALA A 113 -4.72 10.42 -7.71
N GLN A 114 -3.46 10.09 -7.44
CA GLN A 114 -2.56 9.40 -8.37
C GLN A 114 -2.61 7.86 -8.22
N LEU A 115 -3.37 7.35 -7.27
CA LEU A 115 -3.46 5.92 -6.98
C LEU A 115 -4.80 5.35 -7.45
N GLN A 116 -4.87 4.04 -7.61
CA GLN A 116 -6.08 3.35 -8.08
C GLN A 116 -6.98 2.90 -6.94
N GLY A 117 -6.51 2.95 -5.72
CA GLY A 117 -7.30 2.59 -4.54
C GLY A 117 -6.50 2.66 -3.25
N ALA A 118 -7.19 2.46 -2.14
CA ALA A 118 -6.59 2.41 -0.82
C ALA A 118 -7.23 1.31 0.03
N ILE A 119 -6.40 0.63 0.80
CA ILE A 119 -6.82 -0.28 1.87
C ILE A 119 -6.34 0.35 3.18
N CYS A 120 -7.27 0.61 4.08
CA CYS A 120 -7.01 1.18 5.39
C CYS A 120 -7.27 0.14 6.46
N THR A 121 -6.50 0.16 7.55
CA THR A 121 -6.65 -0.82 8.62
C THR A 121 -7.82 -0.52 9.57
N SER A 122 -8.48 0.63 9.42
CA SER A 122 -9.65 1.02 10.21
C SER A 122 -10.74 1.65 9.36
N THR A 123 -11.97 1.56 9.85
CA THR A 123 -13.14 2.20 9.24
C THR A 123 -13.03 3.73 9.29
N GLU A 124 -12.50 4.27 10.38
CA GLU A 124 -12.30 5.71 10.55
C GLU A 124 -11.39 6.26 9.46
N THR A 125 -10.28 5.61 9.20
CA THR A 125 -9.33 6.02 8.15
C THR A 125 -9.96 5.90 6.76
N SER A 126 -10.69 4.82 6.49
CA SER A 126 -11.35 4.65 5.19
C SER A 126 -12.39 5.74 4.93
N THR A 127 -13.09 6.19 5.96
CA THR A 127 -14.05 7.30 5.87
C THR A 127 -13.33 8.61 5.53
N LEU A 128 -12.20 8.89 6.18
CA LEU A 128 -11.38 10.08 5.86
C LEU A 128 -10.88 10.06 4.42
N VAL A 129 -10.42 8.91 3.94
CA VAL A 129 -9.96 8.75 2.55
C VAL A 129 -11.11 8.97 1.58
N ALA A 130 -12.28 8.41 1.84
CA ALA A 130 -13.46 8.59 0.99
C ALA A 130 -13.87 10.08 0.89
N GLN A 131 -13.74 10.83 1.97
CA GLN A 131 -14.04 12.26 2.00
C GLN A 131 -12.97 13.11 1.27
N ALA A 132 -11.74 12.64 1.21
CA ALA A 132 -10.60 13.35 0.61
C ALA A 132 -10.39 13.03 -0.87
N THR A 133 -11.13 12.07 -1.42
CA THR A 133 -10.98 11.60 -2.81
C THR A 133 -12.26 11.86 -3.61
N LEU A 134 -12.18 11.69 -4.94
CA LEU A 134 -13.35 11.83 -5.81
C LEU A 134 -14.37 10.72 -5.55
N PRO A 135 -15.67 10.98 -5.77
CA PRO A 135 -16.69 9.94 -5.68
C PRO A 135 -16.35 8.73 -6.54
N GLY A 136 -16.48 7.53 -5.98
CA GLY A 136 -16.13 6.29 -6.67
C GLY A 136 -14.68 5.85 -6.54
N PHE A 137 -13.82 6.61 -5.84
CA PHE A 137 -12.47 6.13 -5.53
C PHE A 137 -12.56 4.86 -4.68
N PRO A 138 -11.92 3.75 -5.11
CA PRO A 138 -12.00 2.50 -4.36
C PRO A 138 -11.24 2.60 -3.04
N VAL A 139 -11.95 2.46 -1.93
CA VAL A 139 -11.36 2.40 -0.60
C VAL A 139 -12.05 1.30 0.21
N ALA A 140 -11.27 0.53 0.96
CA ALA A 140 -11.77 -0.52 1.84
C ALA A 140 -11.10 -0.43 3.21
N ALA A 141 -11.85 -0.76 4.25
CA ALA A 141 -11.33 -0.97 5.59
C ALA A 141 -11.08 -2.47 5.78
N MET A 142 -9.81 -2.85 5.96
CA MET A 142 -9.41 -4.23 6.22
C MET A 142 -8.41 -4.25 7.38
N PRO A 143 -8.80 -4.75 8.55
CA PRO A 143 -7.86 -4.92 9.64
C PRO A 143 -6.78 -5.94 9.25
N ALA A 144 -5.61 -5.86 9.89
CA ALA A 144 -4.54 -6.81 9.65
C ALA A 144 -5.05 -8.24 9.86
N ALA A 145 -4.71 -9.14 8.96
CA ALA A 145 -5.19 -10.52 8.94
C ALA A 145 -4.42 -11.39 9.95
N ILE A 146 -4.63 -11.15 11.23
CA ILE A 146 -3.89 -11.81 12.33
C ILE A 146 -4.73 -12.84 13.09
N TRP A 147 -5.93 -13.16 12.60
CA TRP A 147 -6.86 -14.03 13.30
C TRP A 147 -6.23 -15.38 13.66
N ASP A 148 -5.58 -16.02 12.70
CA ASP A 148 -5.00 -17.35 12.91
C ASP A 148 -3.88 -17.36 13.96
N ARG A 149 -3.25 -16.21 14.20
CA ARG A 149 -2.20 -16.07 15.22
C ARG A 149 -2.77 -16.10 16.64
N TYR A 150 -4.02 -15.64 16.80
CA TYR A 150 -4.69 -15.48 18.10
C TYR A 150 -5.95 -16.32 18.23
N ALA A 151 -6.27 -17.14 17.25
CA ALA A 151 -7.41 -18.07 17.34
C ALA A 151 -7.15 -19.10 18.46
N PRO A 152 -8.17 -19.39 19.31
CA PRO A 152 -8.02 -20.35 20.38
C PRO A 152 -7.77 -21.77 19.85
#